data_0fff20aaceb886e86bc73c4a42e04c48
#
_entry.id   0fff20aaceb886e86bc73c4a42e04c48
#
_cell.length_a   1.000
_cell.length_b   1.000
_cell.length_c   1.000
_cell.angle_alpha   90.00
_cell.angle_beta   90.00
_cell.angle_gamma   90.00
#
_symmetry.space_group_name_H-M   'P 1'
#
loop_
_entity.id
_entity.type
_entity.pdbx_description
1 polymer ?
#
loop_
_entity_poly.entity_id
_entity_poly.type
_entity_poly.pdbx_seq_one_letter_code
_entity_poly.pdbx_strand_id
1 'polypeptide(L)'
;MPHDLWGSDAIYSKCQHKVRYREACVVEMAVPSFLRWSESPITFDQGDHPSHIARLGHYPLIIDPIVRKKRLTKVLMDGGSGLNILYIDTLDAMRIPWSELCPAGSPFHGMILGAQAYPLGQIDLPVMFGNRANFHSKVLTFEVVDFLGSYHAILG
;
A
#
# COMPACT_ATOMS: atom_id res chain seq x y z
N MET A 1 -34.74 -24.69 -17.94
CA MET A 1 -34.31 -23.30 -18.05
C MET A 1 -33.11 -23.14 -17.15
N PRO A 2 -31.87 -23.03 -17.64
CA PRO A 2 -30.71 -22.80 -16.80
C PRO A 2 -30.55 -21.31 -16.58
N HIS A 3 -30.41 -20.91 -15.31
CA HIS A 3 -30.13 -19.55 -14.88
C HIS A 3 -28.67 -19.20 -15.11
N ASP A 4 -28.49 -18.06 -15.73
CA ASP A 4 -27.20 -17.46 -16.11
C ASP A 4 -26.29 -17.17 -14.93
N LEU A 5 -25.21 -17.95 -14.82
CA LEU A 5 -24.08 -17.78 -13.91
C LEU A 5 -22.91 -17.05 -14.60
N TRP A 6 -23.16 -15.94 -15.29
CA TRP A 6 -22.13 -15.28 -16.11
C TRP A 6 -21.59 -13.96 -15.59
N GLY A 7 -21.92 -13.53 -14.36
CA GLY A 7 -21.52 -12.22 -13.83
C GLY A 7 -20.19 -12.17 -13.08
N SER A 8 -19.86 -13.22 -12.32
CA SER A 8 -18.70 -13.18 -11.40
C SER A 8 -17.37 -13.59 -12.06
N ASP A 9 -17.41 -14.56 -12.95
CA ASP A 9 -16.19 -15.11 -13.56
C ASP A 9 -15.51 -14.13 -14.54
N ALA A 10 -16.28 -13.27 -15.21
CA ALA A 10 -15.75 -12.29 -16.14
C ALA A 10 -14.98 -11.13 -15.46
N ILE A 11 -15.39 -10.76 -14.25
CA ILE A 11 -14.70 -9.71 -13.46
C ILE A 11 -13.42 -10.26 -12.87
N TYR A 12 -13.47 -11.49 -12.35
CA TYR A 12 -12.31 -12.18 -11.81
C TYR A 12 -11.24 -12.42 -12.87
N SER A 13 -11.65 -12.83 -14.06
CA SER A 13 -10.79 -13.03 -15.23
C SER A 13 -10.09 -11.72 -15.67
N LYS A 14 -10.79 -10.59 -15.66
CA LYS A 14 -10.19 -9.29 -16.02
C LYS A 14 -9.15 -8.83 -15.02
N CYS A 15 -9.38 -9.06 -13.73
CA CYS A 15 -8.44 -8.69 -12.69
C CYS A 15 -7.18 -9.57 -12.74
N GLN A 16 -7.35 -10.88 -12.87
CA GLN A 16 -6.24 -11.83 -13.03
C GLN A 16 -5.45 -11.60 -14.32
N HIS A 17 -6.13 -11.24 -15.43
CA HIS A 17 -5.45 -10.87 -16.67
C HIS A 17 -4.64 -9.60 -16.54
N LYS A 18 -5.14 -8.60 -15.79
CA LYS A 18 -4.39 -7.36 -15.52
C LYS A 18 -3.14 -7.61 -14.67
N VAL A 19 -3.23 -8.46 -13.65
CA VAL A 19 -2.09 -8.87 -12.82
C VAL A 19 -1.07 -9.64 -13.65
N ARG A 20 -1.48 -10.69 -14.37
CA ARG A 20 -0.60 -11.48 -15.24
C ARG A 20 0.02 -10.65 -16.38
N TYR A 21 -0.72 -9.73 -16.96
CA TYR A 21 -0.18 -8.84 -18.00
C TYR A 21 0.85 -7.86 -17.43
N ARG A 22 0.69 -7.39 -16.19
CA ARG A 22 1.69 -6.57 -15.49
C ARG A 22 2.93 -7.38 -15.14
N GLU A 23 2.79 -8.62 -14.70
CA GLU A 23 3.91 -9.54 -14.45
C GLU A 23 4.67 -9.89 -15.74
N ALA A 24 3.95 -10.10 -16.84
CA ALA A 24 4.56 -10.40 -18.13
C ALA A 24 5.16 -9.17 -18.83
N CYS A 25 4.71 -7.96 -18.50
CA CYS A 25 5.24 -6.70 -19.04
C CYS A 25 6.36 -6.09 -18.18
N VAL A 26 6.71 -6.71 -17.06
CA VAL A 26 7.98 -6.44 -16.39
C VAL A 26 9.06 -7.10 -17.23
N VAL A 27 9.41 -6.48 -18.34
CA VAL A 27 10.73 -6.68 -18.93
C VAL A 27 11.68 -6.14 -17.87
N GLU A 28 12.23 -7.03 -17.06
CA GLU A 28 13.43 -6.71 -16.28
C GLU A 28 14.44 -6.21 -17.30
N MET A 29 14.58 -4.92 -17.39
CA MET A 29 15.78 -4.37 -17.96
C MET A 29 16.87 -4.88 -17.04
N ALA A 30 17.67 -5.82 -17.54
CA ALA A 30 18.88 -6.34 -16.90
C ALA A 30 19.95 -5.24 -16.89
N VAL A 31 19.63 -4.14 -16.29
CA VAL A 31 20.58 -3.19 -15.79
C VAL A 31 20.80 -3.63 -14.35
N PRO A 32 22.01 -4.05 -13.95
CA PRO A 32 22.32 -4.19 -12.54
C PRO A 32 22.14 -2.80 -11.94
N SER A 33 20.93 -2.48 -11.51
CA SER A 33 20.69 -1.29 -10.73
C SER A 33 21.20 -1.61 -9.33
N PHE A 34 22.49 -1.42 -9.14
CA PHE A 34 23.01 -1.20 -7.81
C PHE A 34 22.17 -0.06 -7.23
N LEU A 35 21.39 -0.37 -6.22
CA LEU A 35 20.65 0.62 -5.50
C LEU A 35 21.70 1.50 -4.81
N ARG A 36 21.98 2.67 -5.38
CA ARG A 36 23.03 3.56 -4.89
C ARG A 36 22.89 3.94 -3.41
N TRP A 37 21.68 3.86 -2.87
CA TRP A 37 21.45 4.04 -1.44
C TRP A 37 22.11 2.96 -0.57
N SER A 38 22.33 1.75 -1.11
CA SER A 38 23.01 0.68 -0.35
C SER A 38 24.52 0.86 -0.29
N GLU A 39 25.07 1.73 -1.10
CA GLU A 39 26.51 2.07 -1.11
C GLU A 39 26.87 3.12 -0.05
N SER A 40 25.88 3.87 0.42
CA SER A 40 26.06 4.90 1.44
C SER A 40 25.62 4.37 2.81
N PRO A 41 26.45 4.46 3.85
CA PRO A 41 26.04 4.08 5.18
C PRO A 41 24.89 4.97 5.64
N ILE A 42 23.85 4.35 6.20
CA ILE A 42 22.78 5.09 6.87
C ILE A 42 23.30 5.38 8.28
N THR A 43 23.46 6.68 8.59
CA THR A 43 23.91 7.15 9.89
C THR A 43 22.77 7.89 10.56
N PHE A 44 22.68 7.74 11.88
CA PHE A 44 21.74 8.47 12.73
C PHE A 44 22.53 9.26 13.75
N ASP A 45 22.17 10.51 13.96
CA ASP A 45 22.76 11.36 15.00
C ASP A 45 21.68 11.91 15.94
N GLN A 46 22.10 12.70 16.92
CA GLN A 46 21.18 13.25 17.91
C GLN A 46 20.14 14.20 17.30
N GLY A 47 20.42 14.79 16.12
CA GLY A 47 19.49 15.66 15.39
C GLY A 47 18.35 14.90 14.74
N ASP A 48 18.52 13.61 14.50
CA ASP A 48 17.48 12.74 13.94
C ASP A 48 16.44 12.30 14.98
N HIS A 49 16.73 12.55 16.27
CA HIS A 49 15.82 12.21 17.35
C HIS A 49 14.94 13.40 17.75
N PRO A 50 13.68 13.15 18.11
CA PRO A 50 12.86 14.19 18.72
C PRO A 50 13.50 14.69 20.01
N SER A 51 13.43 16.00 20.25
CA SER A 51 14.03 16.66 21.42
C SER A 51 13.51 16.14 22.77
N HIS A 52 12.34 15.54 22.78
CA HIS A 52 11.74 14.92 23.96
C HIS A 52 10.98 13.66 23.58
N ILE A 53 11.33 12.53 24.18
CA ILE A 53 10.65 11.25 24.03
C ILE A 53 10.06 10.84 25.38
N ALA A 54 8.76 10.95 25.54
CA ALA A 54 8.09 10.61 26.80
C ALA A 54 8.18 9.11 27.13
N ARG A 55 8.15 8.24 26.11
CA ARG A 55 8.30 6.78 26.24
C ARG A 55 8.97 6.21 25.00
N LEU A 56 10.09 5.55 25.18
CA LEU A 56 10.80 4.83 24.12
C LEU A 56 9.89 3.70 23.55
N GLY A 57 9.90 3.51 22.26
CA GLY A 57 9.16 2.44 21.59
C GLY A 57 7.66 2.71 21.36
N HIS A 58 7.13 3.86 21.76
CA HIS A 58 5.72 4.23 21.57
C HIS A 58 5.48 5.21 20.39
N TYR A 59 6.53 5.60 19.69
CA TYR A 59 6.39 6.51 18.55
C TYR A 59 6.13 5.72 17.27
N PRO A 60 5.04 6.04 16.56
CA PRO A 60 4.78 5.43 15.26
C PRO A 60 5.82 5.92 14.25
N LEU A 61 6.28 5.01 13.40
CA LEU A 61 7.10 5.36 12.26
C LEU A 61 6.19 5.85 11.13
N ILE A 62 6.26 7.15 10.87
CA ILE A 62 5.45 7.81 9.84
C ILE A 62 6.35 8.20 8.68
N ILE A 63 5.90 7.88 7.47
CA ILE A 63 6.56 8.23 6.23
C ILE A 63 5.61 9.00 5.30
N ASP A 64 6.19 9.66 4.28
CA ASP A 64 5.45 10.45 3.30
C ASP A 64 5.74 10.04 1.85
N PRO A 65 5.41 8.80 1.46
CA PRO A 65 5.67 8.31 0.12
C PRO A 65 4.80 9.03 -0.92
N ILE A 66 5.23 8.93 -2.19
CA ILE A 66 4.40 9.34 -3.32
C ILE A 66 3.67 8.11 -3.85
N VAL A 67 2.35 8.13 -3.78
CA VAL A 67 1.47 7.07 -4.27
C VAL A 67 0.71 7.59 -5.48
N ARG A 68 0.88 6.96 -6.65
CA ARG A 68 0.20 7.36 -7.89
C ARG A 68 0.21 8.89 -8.13
N LYS A 69 1.39 9.52 -8.00
CA LYS A 69 1.63 10.98 -8.16
C LYS A 69 1.06 11.88 -7.04
N LYS A 70 0.52 11.33 -5.98
CA LYS A 70 0.06 12.06 -4.79
C LYS A 70 0.96 11.75 -3.61
N ARG A 71 1.41 12.78 -2.89
CA ARG A 71 2.15 12.59 -1.63
C ARG A 71 1.17 12.30 -0.50
N LEU A 72 1.35 11.17 0.17
CA LEU A 72 0.61 10.81 1.38
C LEU A 72 1.47 11.14 2.60
N THR A 73 1.05 12.11 3.42
CA THR A 73 1.87 12.66 4.51
C THR A 73 1.72 11.94 5.84
N LYS A 74 0.84 10.95 5.92
CA LYS A 74 0.52 10.22 7.15
C LYS A 74 0.42 8.73 6.87
N VAL A 75 1.51 8.11 6.43
CA VAL A 75 1.56 6.68 6.20
C VAL A 75 2.30 6.02 7.36
N LEU A 76 1.60 5.17 8.10
CA LEU A 76 2.17 4.40 9.19
C LEU A 76 2.92 3.19 8.62
N MET A 77 4.14 2.94 9.11
CA MET A 77 4.81 1.67 8.91
C MET A 77 4.53 0.76 10.09
N ASP A 78 3.94 -0.39 9.85
CA ASP A 78 3.60 -1.41 10.84
C ASP A 78 4.23 -2.75 10.46
N GLY A 79 5.44 -2.99 10.96
CA GLY A 79 6.16 -4.24 10.69
C GLY A 79 5.53 -5.50 11.30
N GLY A 80 4.48 -5.36 12.09
CA GLY A 80 3.67 -6.47 12.62
C GLY A 80 2.47 -6.82 11.74
N SER A 81 2.12 -5.95 10.77
CA SER A 81 1.04 -6.19 9.83
C SER A 81 1.52 -6.94 8.60
N GLY A 82 0.76 -7.94 8.17
CA GLY A 82 1.00 -8.61 6.88
C GLY A 82 0.26 -7.98 5.70
N LEU A 83 -0.40 -6.84 5.89
CA LEU A 83 -1.26 -6.19 4.90
C LEU A 83 -0.95 -4.71 4.79
N ASN A 84 -1.01 -4.19 3.56
CA ASN A 84 -1.06 -2.76 3.36
C ASN A 84 -2.51 -2.31 3.29
N ILE A 85 -2.85 -1.26 4.02
CA ILE A 85 -4.20 -0.74 4.16
C ILE A 85 -4.28 0.66 3.60
N LEU A 86 -5.32 0.92 2.80
CA LEU A 86 -5.67 2.24 2.31
C LEU A 86 -7.08 2.60 2.80
N TYR A 87 -7.21 3.72 3.47
CA TYR A 87 -8.51 4.20 3.92
C TYR A 87 -9.31 4.80 2.77
N ILE A 88 -10.63 4.56 2.76
CA ILE A 88 -11.51 4.99 1.67
C ILE A 88 -11.44 6.50 1.44
N ASP A 89 -11.36 7.30 2.50
CA ASP A 89 -11.22 8.75 2.41
C ASP A 89 -9.96 9.16 1.65
N THR A 90 -8.88 8.39 1.80
CA THR A 90 -7.64 8.62 1.06
C THR A 90 -7.80 8.24 -0.40
N LEU A 91 -8.46 7.12 -0.70
CA LEU A 91 -8.75 6.70 -2.07
C LEU A 91 -9.55 7.80 -2.79
N ASP A 92 -10.59 8.32 -2.15
CA ASP A 92 -11.45 9.39 -2.69
C ASP A 92 -10.68 10.71 -2.86
N ALA A 93 -9.87 11.10 -1.88
CA ALA A 93 -8.99 12.27 -1.98
C ALA A 93 -7.96 12.15 -3.10
N MET A 94 -7.53 10.94 -3.40
CA MET A 94 -6.67 10.65 -4.55
C MET A 94 -7.44 10.67 -5.88
N ARG A 95 -8.77 10.73 -5.85
CA ARG A 95 -9.68 10.66 -7.02
C ARG A 95 -9.49 9.36 -7.82
N ILE A 96 -9.34 8.26 -7.11
CA ILE A 96 -9.27 6.93 -7.70
C ILE A 96 -10.70 6.39 -7.75
N PRO A 97 -11.22 6.05 -8.94
CA PRO A 97 -12.58 5.54 -9.05
C PRO A 97 -12.69 4.15 -8.40
N TRP A 98 -13.76 3.89 -7.69
CA TRP A 98 -14.04 2.61 -7.05
C TRP A 98 -14.12 1.44 -8.02
N SER A 99 -14.39 1.71 -9.29
CA SER A 99 -14.36 0.71 -10.36
C SER A 99 -12.96 0.13 -10.63
N GLU A 100 -11.90 0.74 -10.09
CA GLU A 100 -10.55 0.18 -10.14
C GLU A 100 -10.28 -0.86 -9.04
N LEU A 101 -11.17 -0.96 -8.04
CA LEU A 101 -11.05 -1.96 -6.99
C LEU A 101 -11.33 -3.36 -7.55
N CYS A 102 -10.47 -4.29 -7.19
CA CYS A 102 -10.68 -5.71 -7.40
C CYS A 102 -11.32 -6.31 -6.15
N PRO A 103 -12.14 -7.37 -6.28
CA PRO A 103 -12.67 -8.06 -5.11
C PRO A 103 -11.54 -8.53 -4.18
N ALA A 104 -11.67 -8.27 -2.89
CA ALA A 104 -10.75 -8.78 -1.90
C ALA A 104 -10.95 -10.29 -1.69
N GLY A 105 -9.84 -11.01 -1.56
CA GLY A 105 -9.89 -12.47 -1.50
C GLY A 105 -10.37 -13.03 -0.16
N SER A 106 -10.21 -12.31 0.95
CA SER A 106 -10.50 -12.82 2.29
C SER A 106 -10.69 -11.70 3.30
N PRO A 107 -11.53 -11.92 4.32
CA PRO A 107 -11.58 -11.03 5.46
C PRO A 107 -10.26 -11.09 6.23
N PHE A 108 -9.90 -10.00 6.89
CA PHE A 108 -8.76 -9.97 7.79
C PHE A 108 -9.18 -9.76 9.23
N HIS A 109 -8.33 -10.24 10.15
CA HIS A 109 -8.60 -10.27 11.58
C HIS A 109 -7.61 -9.34 12.30
N GLY A 110 -8.02 -8.81 13.43
CA GLY A 110 -7.11 -8.16 14.38
C GLY A 110 -7.10 -6.64 14.35
N MET A 111 -7.75 -5.97 13.40
CA MET A 111 -7.84 -4.50 13.40
C MET A 111 -8.92 -3.96 14.32
N ILE A 112 -9.97 -4.74 14.58
CA ILE A 112 -11.03 -4.44 15.54
C ILE A 112 -11.11 -5.61 16.51
N LEU A 113 -10.95 -5.36 17.80
CA LEU A 113 -11.01 -6.39 18.84
C LEU A 113 -12.33 -7.17 18.73
N GLY A 114 -12.20 -8.47 18.42
CA GLY A 114 -13.35 -9.39 18.36
C GLY A 114 -14.22 -9.33 17.10
N ALA A 115 -13.84 -8.53 16.08
CA ALA A 115 -14.56 -8.44 14.82
C ALA A 115 -13.68 -8.81 13.62
N GLN A 116 -14.32 -9.38 12.60
CA GLN A 116 -13.73 -9.53 11.26
C GLN A 116 -13.91 -8.24 10.50
N ALA A 117 -12.87 -7.74 9.88
CA ALA A 117 -12.97 -6.63 8.95
C ALA A 117 -12.98 -7.16 7.51
N TYR A 118 -13.91 -6.66 6.73
CA TYR A 118 -14.01 -6.97 5.30
C TYR A 118 -13.51 -5.77 4.51
N PRO A 119 -12.50 -5.92 3.68
CA PRO A 119 -12.10 -4.86 2.79
C PRO A 119 -13.18 -4.63 1.71
N LEU A 120 -13.32 -3.39 1.27
CA LEU A 120 -14.19 -3.03 0.13
C LEU A 120 -13.64 -3.60 -1.18
N GLY A 121 -12.35 -3.86 -1.23
CA GLY A 121 -11.64 -4.42 -2.37
C GLY A 121 -10.15 -4.20 -2.24
N GLN A 122 -9.41 -4.67 -3.23
CA GLN A 122 -7.96 -4.52 -3.35
C GLN A 122 -7.61 -3.59 -4.50
N ILE A 123 -6.49 -2.90 -4.39
CA ILE A 123 -5.95 -2.09 -5.48
C ILE A 123 -4.42 -2.11 -5.48
N ASP A 124 -3.86 -2.25 -6.67
CA ASP A 124 -2.42 -2.15 -6.90
C ASP A 124 -2.02 -0.71 -7.20
N LEU A 125 -1.17 -0.14 -6.38
CA LEU A 125 -0.73 1.24 -6.54
C LEU A 125 0.80 1.33 -6.63
N PRO A 126 1.34 2.10 -7.57
CA PRO A 126 2.75 2.43 -7.58
C PRO A 126 3.07 3.36 -6.42
N VAL A 127 4.02 2.96 -5.59
CA VAL A 127 4.51 3.68 -4.42
C VAL A 127 5.97 4.02 -4.64
N MET A 128 6.33 5.28 -4.49
CA MET A 128 7.69 5.75 -4.60
C MET A 128 8.14 6.26 -3.23
N PHE A 129 9.24 5.71 -2.76
CA PHE A 129 9.94 6.07 -1.53
C PHE A 129 11.19 6.87 -1.87
N GLY A 130 11.50 7.88 -1.08
CA GLY A 130 12.68 8.70 -1.25
C GLY A 130 12.40 10.06 -1.92
N ASN A 131 13.41 10.63 -2.55
CA ASN A 131 13.39 11.96 -3.15
C ASN A 131 13.81 11.91 -4.64
N ARG A 132 13.86 13.07 -5.29
CA ARG A 132 14.21 13.14 -6.73
C ARG A 132 15.60 12.60 -7.08
N ALA A 133 16.54 12.67 -6.16
CA ALA A 133 17.92 12.24 -6.38
C ALA A 133 18.12 10.76 -6.06
N ASN A 134 17.34 10.25 -5.11
CA ASN A 134 17.43 8.86 -4.66
C ASN A 134 16.03 8.37 -4.30
N PHE A 135 15.47 7.47 -5.13
CA PHE A 135 14.15 6.93 -4.92
C PHE A 135 14.08 5.45 -5.31
N HIS A 136 13.13 4.78 -4.70
CA HIS A 136 12.75 3.42 -5.03
C HIS A 136 11.25 3.36 -5.28
N SER A 137 10.83 2.69 -6.36
CA SER A 137 9.43 2.52 -6.71
C SER A 137 9.05 1.05 -6.70
N LYS A 138 7.92 0.75 -6.06
CA LYS A 138 7.29 -0.57 -6.07
C LYS A 138 5.81 -0.45 -6.33
N VAL A 139 5.22 -1.48 -6.93
CA VAL A 139 3.76 -1.65 -6.93
C VAL A 139 3.40 -2.43 -5.69
N LEU A 140 2.56 -1.86 -4.85
CA LEU A 140 2.05 -2.50 -3.64
C LEU A 140 0.55 -2.72 -3.78
N THR A 141 0.08 -3.86 -3.30
CA THR A 141 -1.34 -4.16 -3.18
C THR A 141 -1.85 -3.61 -1.86
N PHE A 142 -2.93 -2.84 -1.91
CA PHE A 142 -3.61 -2.29 -0.75
C PHE A 142 -5.00 -2.89 -0.60
N GLU A 143 -5.35 -3.25 0.62
CA GLU A 143 -6.72 -3.52 1.02
C GLU A 143 -7.40 -2.18 1.33
N VAL A 144 -8.50 -1.90 0.64
CA VAL A 144 -9.27 -0.67 0.87
C VAL A 144 -10.32 -0.92 1.93
N VAL A 145 -10.37 -0.07 2.93
CA VAL A 145 -11.24 -0.22 4.10
C VAL A 145 -12.09 1.01 4.34
N ASP A 146 -13.31 0.77 4.84
CA ASP A 146 -14.28 1.80 5.22
C ASP A 146 -14.41 1.85 6.74
N PHE A 147 -13.36 2.29 7.40
CA PHE A 147 -13.43 2.65 8.81
C PHE A 147 -12.52 3.85 9.09
N LEU A 148 -12.84 4.58 10.14
CA LEU A 148 -12.11 5.79 10.50
C LEU A 148 -10.69 5.45 10.95
N GLY A 149 -9.73 6.13 10.35
CA GLY A 149 -8.32 6.01 10.69
C GLY A 149 -7.66 7.38 10.81
N SER A 150 -6.63 7.46 11.63
CA SER A 150 -5.83 8.69 11.78
C SER A 150 -4.76 8.83 10.70
N TYR A 151 -4.58 7.80 9.89
CA TYR A 151 -3.56 7.72 8.84
C TYR A 151 -4.21 7.75 7.45
N HIS A 152 -3.41 8.07 6.43
CA HIS A 152 -3.82 7.92 5.04
C HIS A 152 -3.73 6.48 4.58
N ALA A 153 -2.71 5.77 5.04
CA ALA A 153 -2.48 4.36 4.77
C ALA A 153 -1.63 3.73 5.86
N ILE A 154 -1.61 2.40 5.89
CA ILE A 154 -0.69 1.60 6.70
C ILE A 154 0.09 0.70 5.73
N LEU A 155 1.40 0.64 5.90
CA LEU A 155 2.29 -0.30 5.22
C LEU A 155 2.71 -1.39 6.21
N GLY A 156 2.36 -2.63 5.86
CA GLY A 156 2.69 -3.82 6.61
C GLY A 156 4.04 -4.43 6.25
#